data_554253aa9afbebae209d899083961077
#
_entry.id   554253aa9afbebae209d899083961077
#
_cell.length_a   1.000
_cell.length_b   1.000
_cell.length_c   1.000
_cell.angle_alpha   90.00
_cell.angle_beta   90.00
_cell.angle_gamma   90.00
#
_symmetry.space_group_name_H-M   'P 1'
#
loop_
_entity.id
_entity.type
_entity.pdbx_description
1 polymer ?
#
loop_
_entity_poly.entity_id
_entity_poly.type
_entity_poly.pdbx_seq_one_letter_code
_entity_poly.pdbx_strand_id
1 'polypeptide(L)'
;MSASQAESSAFFHRRFLAGFEASGRAARRGPREKRSVRSVLPDGVQAGDVNAVEEWEADLEAAGELTSDAADAIIAVHGDRGVRAIEAVGERRVKEYRDFTVIVGHSEEHVVEDGTCECEDSRYNLDPEDPTELCWHVIAAKVARRIDAIDHHDMWYSEVREFL
;
A
#
# COMPACT_ATOMS: atom_id res chain seq x y z
N MET A 1 19.41 27.57 -3.08
CA MET A 1 18.22 27.32 -3.87
C MET A 1 18.45 26.02 -4.62
N SER A 2 17.88 25.16 -4.34
CA SER A 2 17.82 23.74 -3.91
C SER A 2 17.76 22.84 -5.14
N ALA A 3 18.88 22.21 -5.49
CA ALA A 3 18.98 21.18 -6.52
C ALA A 3 18.96 19.74 -5.93
N SER A 4 18.52 19.58 -4.66
CA SER A 4 18.71 18.32 -3.92
C SER A 4 17.49 17.39 -3.86
N GLN A 5 16.32 17.82 -4.34
CA GLN A 5 15.10 16.99 -4.22
C GLN A 5 14.75 16.14 -5.47
N ALA A 6 15.37 16.42 -6.60
CA ALA A 6 15.06 15.70 -7.84
C ALA A 6 15.77 14.33 -7.98
N GLU A 7 16.85 14.10 -7.26
CA GLU A 7 17.62 12.86 -7.40
C GLU A 7 17.09 11.68 -6.58
N SER A 8 16.35 11.95 -5.50
CA SER A 8 15.83 10.89 -4.62
C SER A 8 14.72 10.07 -5.27
N SER A 9 13.88 10.71 -6.11
CA SER A 9 12.75 10.05 -6.78
C SER A 9 13.19 9.09 -7.91
N ALA A 10 14.25 9.44 -8.62
CA ALA A 10 14.76 8.61 -9.72
C ALA A 10 15.47 7.34 -9.25
N PHE A 11 16.01 7.35 -8.02
CA PHE A 11 16.74 6.22 -7.46
C PHE A 11 15.80 5.11 -6.99
N PHE A 12 14.65 5.48 -6.44
CA PHE A 12 13.64 4.53 -5.95
C PHE A 12 12.98 3.75 -7.12
N HIS A 13 12.66 4.46 -8.21
CA HIS A 13 12.03 3.85 -9.39
C HIS A 13 12.92 2.81 -10.09
N ARG A 14 14.24 3.05 -10.10
CA ARG A 14 15.19 2.17 -10.81
C ARG A 14 15.50 0.88 -10.06
N ARG A 15 15.39 0.87 -8.74
CA ARG A 15 15.75 -0.30 -7.93
C ARG A 15 14.60 -1.29 -7.80
N PHE A 16 13.37 -0.81 -7.85
CA PHE A 16 12.17 -1.65 -7.73
C PHE A 16 11.82 -2.38 -9.03
N LEU A 17 12.11 -1.79 -10.20
CA LEU A 17 11.82 -2.40 -11.50
C LEU A 17 12.89 -3.38 -11.99
N ALA A 18 14.09 -3.37 -11.44
CA ALA A 18 15.20 -4.22 -11.89
C ALA A 18 15.11 -5.69 -11.39
N GLY A 19 14.17 -6.02 -10.50
CA GLY A 19 14.00 -7.35 -9.91
C GLY A 19 12.99 -8.27 -10.60
N PHE A 20 12.27 -7.81 -11.61
CA PHE A 20 11.17 -8.55 -12.22
C PHE A 20 11.41 -8.90 -13.70
N GLU A 21 12.59 -9.44 -14.03
CA GLU A 21 12.78 -10.08 -15.34
C GLU A 21 12.53 -11.59 -15.23
N ALA A 22 11.33 -11.97 -15.68
CA ALA A 22 10.93 -13.36 -15.82
C ALA A 22 11.73 -14.07 -16.92
N SER A 23 12.59 -14.98 -16.52
CA SER A 23 13.27 -15.90 -17.41
C SER A 23 12.26 -16.90 -17.99
N GLY A 24 11.81 -16.66 -19.22
CA GLY A 24 10.99 -17.59 -19.98
C GLY A 24 11.80 -18.79 -20.45
N ARG A 25 11.53 -19.98 -19.87
CA ARG A 25 11.84 -21.28 -20.49
C ARG A 25 10.61 -22.12 -20.55
N ALA A 26 10.12 -22.34 -21.76
CA ALA A 26 9.10 -23.31 -22.07
C ALA A 26 9.60 -24.74 -21.77
N ALA A 27 8.96 -25.44 -20.83
CA ALA A 27 9.16 -26.85 -20.57
C ALA A 27 7.82 -27.59 -20.67
N ARG A 28 7.87 -28.71 -21.37
CA ARG A 28 6.81 -29.61 -21.86
C ARG A 28 5.93 -30.14 -20.72
N ARG A 29 4.62 -30.22 -21.01
CA ARG A 29 3.58 -30.77 -20.12
C ARG A 29 3.77 -32.27 -19.93
N GLY A 30 3.96 -32.71 -18.67
CA GLY A 30 3.73 -34.07 -18.19
C GLY A 30 2.49 -34.09 -17.27
N PRO A 31 1.91 -35.28 -16.98
CA PRO A 31 0.59 -35.37 -16.36
C PRO A 31 0.57 -34.85 -14.91
N ARG A 32 -0.51 -34.16 -14.64
CA ARG A 32 -0.84 -33.41 -13.43
C ARG A 32 -1.08 -34.32 -12.24
N GLU A 33 -0.08 -34.56 -11.44
CA GLU A 33 -0.24 -35.10 -10.09
C GLU A 33 -0.71 -33.98 -9.16
N LYS A 34 -1.89 -34.15 -8.58
CA LYS A 34 -2.44 -33.21 -7.57
C LYS A 34 -1.64 -33.32 -6.28
N ARG A 35 -0.48 -32.71 -6.22
CA ARG A 35 0.18 -32.40 -4.95
C ARG A 35 -0.42 -31.11 -4.43
N SER A 36 -1.17 -31.25 -3.34
CA SER A 36 -1.51 -30.16 -2.45
C SER A 36 -0.20 -29.50 -1.98
N VAL A 37 0.17 -28.39 -2.63
CA VAL A 37 1.26 -27.55 -2.15
C VAL A 37 0.68 -26.82 -0.96
N ARG A 38 0.87 -27.38 0.23
CA ARG A 38 0.80 -26.56 1.45
C ARG A 38 1.92 -25.54 1.31
N SER A 39 1.53 -24.31 1.02
CA SER A 39 2.40 -23.16 1.17
C SER A 39 2.90 -23.15 2.61
N VAL A 40 4.16 -23.45 2.80
CA VAL A 40 4.84 -23.23 4.07
C VAL A 40 5.08 -21.72 4.14
N LEU A 41 4.09 -21.02 4.66
CA LEU A 41 4.31 -19.69 5.20
C LEU A 41 5.21 -19.84 6.42
N PRO A 42 6.14 -18.91 6.69
CA PRO A 42 6.85 -18.92 7.95
C PRO A 42 5.83 -18.97 9.10
N ASP A 43 6.04 -19.90 10.01
CA ASP A 43 5.14 -20.17 11.13
C ASP A 43 4.85 -18.87 11.90
N GLY A 44 3.58 -18.41 11.88
CA GLY A 44 3.11 -17.47 12.88
C GLY A 44 2.17 -16.36 12.39
N VAL A 45 2.08 -16.04 11.10
CA VAL A 45 1.16 -14.98 10.64
C VAL A 45 -0.15 -15.60 10.18
N GLN A 46 -1.18 -15.50 11.00
CA GLN A 46 -2.55 -15.79 10.60
C GLN A 46 -3.19 -14.49 10.08
N ALA A 47 -3.86 -14.56 8.94
CA ALA A 47 -4.69 -13.45 8.47
C ALA A 47 -5.70 -13.10 9.57
N GLY A 48 -5.70 -11.83 10.05
CA GLY A 48 -6.53 -11.38 11.15
C GLY A 48 -5.81 -11.14 12.48
N ASP A 49 -4.46 -11.18 12.51
CA ASP A 49 -3.72 -10.82 13.72
C ASP A 49 -3.56 -9.29 13.82
N VAL A 50 -4.24 -8.69 14.80
CA VAL A 50 -4.15 -7.23 15.07
C VAL A 50 -2.71 -6.81 15.32
N ASN A 51 -1.92 -7.66 15.95
CA ASN A 51 -0.49 -7.41 16.18
C ASN A 51 0.28 -7.24 14.87
N ALA A 52 -0.08 -7.96 13.80
CA ALA A 52 0.66 -7.88 12.54
C ALA A 52 0.50 -6.52 11.85
N VAL A 53 -0.64 -5.84 12.03
CA VAL A 53 -0.84 -4.45 11.55
C VAL A 53 0.00 -3.49 12.38
N GLU A 54 -0.04 -3.60 13.69
CA GLU A 54 0.74 -2.76 14.60
C GLU A 54 2.25 -2.95 14.41
N GLU A 55 2.70 -4.17 14.12
CA GLU A 55 4.10 -4.49 13.87
C GLU A 55 4.64 -3.78 12.62
N TRP A 56 4.03 -3.94 11.45
CA TRP A 56 4.52 -3.25 10.26
C TRP A 56 4.36 -1.72 10.35
N GLU A 57 3.37 -1.23 11.10
CA GLU A 57 3.22 0.20 11.39
C GLU A 57 4.39 0.72 12.22
N ALA A 58 4.79 -0.01 13.26
CA ALA A 58 5.91 0.35 14.12
C ALA A 58 7.25 0.26 13.36
N ASP A 59 7.43 -0.75 12.51
CA ASP A 59 8.62 -0.92 11.68
C ASP A 59 8.80 0.25 10.71
N LEU A 60 7.71 0.70 10.07
CA LEU A 60 7.74 1.89 9.20
C LEU A 60 8.09 3.17 9.96
N GLU A 61 7.49 3.35 11.15
CA GLU A 61 7.76 4.52 11.99
C GLU A 61 9.22 4.54 12.46
N ALA A 62 9.76 3.39 12.85
CA ALA A 62 11.14 3.25 13.26
C ALA A 62 12.15 3.46 12.12
N ALA A 63 11.82 3.00 10.92
CA ALA A 63 12.67 3.14 9.73
C ALA A 63 12.56 4.53 9.09
N GLY A 64 11.40 5.19 9.16
CA GLY A 64 11.11 6.44 8.45
C GLY A 64 11.08 6.30 6.92
N GLU A 65 11.10 5.09 6.42
CA GLU A 65 11.07 4.76 4.99
C GLU A 65 10.41 3.39 4.75
N LEU A 66 9.93 3.16 3.54
CA LEU A 66 9.39 1.86 3.12
C LEU A 66 10.53 0.90 2.78
N THR A 67 10.94 0.10 3.75
CA THR A 67 11.94 -0.95 3.55
C THR A 67 11.33 -2.16 2.83
N SER A 68 12.18 -3.03 2.26
CA SER A 68 11.72 -4.30 1.66
C SER A 68 11.00 -5.19 2.68
N ASP A 69 11.52 -5.26 3.90
CA ASP A 69 10.95 -6.11 4.95
C ASP A 69 9.57 -5.60 5.38
N ALA A 70 9.40 -4.29 5.54
CA ALA A 70 8.10 -3.68 5.82
C ALA A 70 7.10 -3.87 4.66
N ALA A 71 7.55 -3.76 3.41
CA ALA A 71 6.72 -4.02 2.25
C ALA A 71 6.25 -5.48 2.20
N ASP A 72 7.15 -6.43 2.45
CA ASP A 72 6.82 -7.86 2.52
C ASP A 72 5.83 -8.16 3.65
N ALA A 73 5.98 -7.52 4.82
CA ALA A 73 5.06 -7.66 5.95
C ALA A 73 3.66 -7.13 5.61
N ILE A 74 3.56 -5.94 4.99
CA ILE A 74 2.29 -5.37 4.53
C ILE A 74 1.60 -6.30 3.52
N ILE A 75 2.35 -6.85 2.55
CA ILE A 75 1.82 -7.77 1.55
C ILE A 75 1.39 -9.09 2.19
N ALA A 76 2.13 -9.59 3.17
CA ALA A 76 1.79 -10.82 3.87
C ALA A 76 0.44 -10.71 4.62
N VAL A 77 0.15 -9.55 5.21
CA VAL A 77 -1.11 -9.28 5.93
C VAL A 77 -2.26 -8.99 4.98
N HIS A 78 -2.04 -8.11 3.99
CA HIS A 78 -3.12 -7.52 3.20
C HIS A 78 -3.22 -8.03 1.75
N GLY A 79 -2.27 -8.87 1.30
CA GLY A 79 -2.26 -9.42 -0.06
C GLY A 79 -2.24 -8.35 -1.15
N ASP A 80 -3.08 -8.48 -2.16
CA ASP A 80 -3.19 -7.55 -3.29
C ASP A 80 -3.53 -6.11 -2.86
N ARG A 81 -4.22 -5.92 -1.74
CA ARG A 81 -4.49 -4.59 -1.17
C ARG A 81 -3.20 -3.92 -0.71
N GLY A 82 -2.31 -4.68 -0.09
CA GLY A 82 -0.98 -4.21 0.30
C GLY A 82 -0.14 -3.77 -0.90
N VAL A 83 -0.13 -4.57 -1.96
CA VAL A 83 0.59 -4.23 -3.22
C VAL A 83 0.09 -2.90 -3.78
N ARG A 84 -1.24 -2.74 -3.94
CA ARG A 84 -1.84 -1.50 -4.46
C ARG A 84 -1.54 -0.29 -3.58
N ALA A 85 -1.53 -0.48 -2.27
CA ALA A 85 -1.21 0.59 -1.32
C ALA A 85 0.25 1.06 -1.47
N ILE A 86 1.19 0.12 -1.56
CA ILE A 86 2.62 0.40 -1.77
C ILE A 86 2.85 1.14 -3.09
N GLU A 87 2.20 0.70 -4.18
CA GLU A 87 2.24 1.38 -5.47
C GLU A 87 1.74 2.82 -5.38
N ALA A 88 0.60 3.02 -4.72
CA ALA A 88 0.01 4.35 -4.55
C ALA A 88 0.93 5.31 -3.77
N VAL A 89 1.59 4.81 -2.74
CA VAL A 89 2.57 5.59 -1.97
C VAL A 89 3.81 5.90 -2.81
N GLY A 90 4.35 4.90 -3.53
CA GLY A 90 5.50 5.07 -4.43
C GLY A 90 5.24 6.08 -5.56
N GLU A 91 4.01 6.17 -6.03
CA GLU A 91 3.57 7.12 -7.06
C GLU A 91 3.11 8.48 -6.48
N ARG A 92 3.25 8.70 -5.17
CA ARG A 92 2.82 9.91 -4.47
C ARG A 92 1.34 10.26 -4.70
N ARG A 93 0.48 9.26 -4.67
CA ARG A 93 -0.96 9.41 -4.86
C ARG A 93 -1.73 9.67 -3.56
N VAL A 94 -1.03 9.78 -2.42
CA VAL A 94 -1.62 10.14 -1.13
C VAL A 94 -1.44 11.63 -0.92
N LYS A 95 -2.57 12.35 -0.85
CA LYS A 95 -2.64 13.80 -0.69
C LYS A 95 -3.36 14.15 0.60
N GLU A 96 -2.84 15.10 1.34
CA GLU A 96 -3.48 15.62 2.54
C GLU A 96 -3.88 17.08 2.32
N TYR A 97 -5.17 17.32 2.46
CA TYR A 97 -5.79 18.64 2.45
C TYR A 97 -6.13 19.04 3.89
N ARG A 98 -6.58 20.29 4.10
CA ARG A 98 -6.97 20.78 5.43
C ARG A 98 -8.11 19.99 6.07
N ASP A 99 -9.01 19.46 5.26
CA ASP A 99 -10.22 18.75 5.67
C ASP A 99 -10.11 17.22 5.53
N PHE A 100 -9.43 16.73 4.51
CA PHE A 100 -9.41 15.30 4.21
C PHE A 100 -8.06 14.80 3.70
N THR A 101 -7.81 13.50 3.91
CA THR A 101 -6.78 12.75 3.19
C THR A 101 -7.42 12.12 1.97
N VAL A 102 -6.83 12.31 0.80
CA VAL A 102 -7.36 11.84 -0.48
C VAL A 102 -6.36 10.91 -1.15
N ILE A 103 -6.83 9.75 -1.58
CA ILE A 103 -6.04 8.79 -2.34
C ILE A 103 -6.49 8.87 -3.80
N VAL A 104 -5.58 9.29 -4.68
CA VAL A 104 -5.84 9.42 -6.10
C VAL A 104 -5.76 8.05 -6.76
N GLY A 105 -6.89 7.50 -7.18
CA GLY A 105 -6.98 6.28 -7.98
C GLY A 105 -6.66 6.57 -9.46
N HIS A 106 -6.75 5.53 -10.30
CA HIS A 106 -6.57 5.70 -11.75
C HIS A 106 -7.77 6.35 -12.43
N SER A 107 -8.97 6.18 -11.89
CA SER A 107 -10.23 6.68 -12.47
C SER A 107 -11.01 7.59 -11.54
N GLU A 108 -10.78 7.51 -10.25
CA GLU A 108 -11.52 8.26 -9.23
C GLU A 108 -10.67 8.49 -7.98
N GLU A 109 -11.06 9.49 -7.20
CA GLU A 109 -10.43 9.84 -5.94
C GLU A 109 -11.24 9.26 -4.77
N HIS A 110 -10.54 8.84 -3.72
CA HIS A 110 -11.14 8.28 -2.52
C HIS A 110 -10.72 9.06 -1.29
N VAL A 111 -11.70 9.48 -0.52
CA VAL A 111 -11.48 10.15 0.77
C VAL A 111 -11.25 9.11 1.85
N VAL A 112 -10.23 9.36 2.69
CA VAL A 112 -9.96 8.62 3.90
C VAL A 112 -10.08 9.57 5.09
N GLU A 113 -11.06 9.30 5.95
CA GLU A 113 -11.35 10.09 7.14
C GLU A 113 -11.32 9.18 8.37
N ASP A 114 -10.65 9.60 9.43
CA ASP A 114 -10.53 8.86 10.69
C ASP A 114 -10.15 7.37 10.53
N GLY A 115 -9.32 7.07 9.52
CA GLY A 115 -8.88 5.71 9.23
C GLY A 115 -9.91 4.85 8.51
N THR A 116 -10.99 5.44 8.02
CA THR A 116 -12.06 4.76 7.26
C THR A 116 -12.13 5.27 5.82
N CYS A 117 -12.69 4.44 4.93
CA CYS A 117 -12.91 4.77 3.52
C CYS A 117 -14.24 4.18 3.06
N GLU A 118 -15.02 4.95 2.29
CA GLU A 118 -16.31 4.50 1.76
C GLU A 118 -16.22 3.87 0.36
N CYS A 119 -15.06 3.34 -0.05
CA CYS A 119 -14.92 2.67 -1.35
C CYS A 119 -15.74 1.36 -1.40
N GLU A 120 -15.97 0.86 -2.62
CA GLU A 120 -16.72 -0.39 -2.82
C GLU A 120 -16.10 -1.58 -2.07
N ASP A 121 -14.76 -1.68 -2.05
CA ASP A 121 -14.05 -2.75 -1.34
C ASP A 121 -14.34 -2.72 0.16
N SER A 122 -14.30 -1.51 0.76
CA SER A 122 -14.62 -1.32 2.19
C SER A 122 -16.07 -1.64 2.52
N ARG A 123 -17.02 -1.32 1.62
CA ARG A 123 -18.45 -1.52 1.84
C ARG A 123 -18.91 -2.96 1.67
N TYR A 124 -18.30 -3.71 0.77
CA TYR A 124 -18.82 -5.01 0.33
C TYR A 124 -17.94 -6.20 0.64
N ASN A 125 -16.65 -5.99 0.89
CA ASN A 125 -15.68 -7.07 1.00
C ASN A 125 -14.92 -7.12 2.33
N LEU A 126 -15.11 -6.12 3.19
CA LEU A 126 -14.40 -6.01 4.46
C LEU A 126 -15.37 -6.03 5.63
N ASP A 127 -14.93 -6.62 6.73
CA ASP A 127 -15.63 -6.55 8.02
C ASP A 127 -15.19 -5.27 8.75
N PRO A 128 -16.10 -4.30 8.97
CA PRO A 128 -15.74 -3.06 9.66
C PRO A 128 -15.42 -3.28 11.15
N GLU A 129 -15.73 -4.45 11.72
CA GLU A 129 -15.39 -4.80 13.09
C GLU A 129 -14.00 -5.44 13.20
N ASP A 130 -13.40 -5.89 12.08
CA ASP A 130 -12.04 -6.43 12.05
C ASP A 130 -11.03 -5.32 11.70
N PRO A 131 -10.18 -4.87 12.65
CA PRO A 131 -9.22 -3.80 12.42
C PRO A 131 -8.09 -4.19 11.45
N THR A 132 -7.98 -5.44 11.06
CA THR A 132 -6.99 -5.93 10.09
C THR A 132 -7.53 -5.93 8.67
N GLU A 133 -8.85 -5.90 8.50
CA GLU A 133 -9.49 -5.83 7.19
C GLU A 133 -9.58 -4.39 6.69
N LEU A 134 -8.49 -3.93 6.08
CA LEU A 134 -8.35 -2.59 5.55
C LEU A 134 -8.39 -2.58 4.01
N CYS A 135 -9.09 -1.60 3.43
CA CYS A 135 -8.97 -1.37 1.99
C CYS A 135 -7.62 -0.75 1.65
N TRP A 136 -7.18 -0.90 0.40
CA TRP A 136 -5.88 -0.40 -0.03
C TRP A 136 -5.71 1.12 0.14
N HIS A 137 -6.80 1.90 0.13
CA HIS A 137 -6.74 3.34 0.37
C HIS A 137 -6.33 3.67 1.81
N VAL A 138 -6.93 2.97 2.79
CA VAL A 138 -6.59 3.14 4.20
C VAL A 138 -5.16 2.67 4.47
N ILE A 139 -4.75 1.55 3.89
CA ILE A 139 -3.37 1.06 4.01
C ILE A 139 -2.39 2.09 3.44
N ALA A 140 -2.67 2.64 2.24
CA ALA A 140 -1.83 3.66 1.62
C ALA A 140 -1.69 4.92 2.50
N ALA A 141 -2.79 5.40 3.07
CA ALA A 141 -2.77 6.54 3.99
C ALA A 141 -1.93 6.26 5.25
N LYS A 142 -2.07 5.06 5.82
CA LYS A 142 -1.30 4.63 7.00
C LYS A 142 0.21 4.55 6.72
N VAL A 143 0.58 3.96 5.59
CA VAL A 143 1.99 3.85 5.15
C VAL A 143 2.58 5.24 4.88
N ALA A 144 1.89 6.05 4.06
CA ALA A 144 2.39 7.36 3.68
C ALA A 144 2.62 8.30 4.87
N ARG A 145 1.74 8.26 5.89
CA ARG A 145 1.89 9.06 7.11
C ARG A 145 3.15 8.69 7.91
N ARG A 146 3.51 7.41 7.97
CA ARG A 146 4.65 6.94 8.76
C ARG A 146 6.00 7.22 8.14
N ILE A 147 6.05 7.35 6.82
CA ILE A 147 7.30 7.59 6.09
C ILE A 147 7.39 9.00 5.50
N ASP A 148 6.50 9.92 5.91
CA ASP A 148 6.42 11.29 5.40
C ASP A 148 6.33 11.37 3.86
N ALA A 149 5.55 10.44 3.27
CA ALA A 149 5.34 10.35 1.83
C ALA A 149 4.00 10.96 1.36
N ILE A 150 3.42 11.83 2.19
CA ILE A 150 2.18 12.55 1.90
C ILE A 150 2.50 13.82 1.10
N ASP A 151 1.67 14.11 0.09
CA ASP A 151 1.69 15.37 -0.62
C ASP A 151 0.72 16.34 0.06
N HIS A 152 1.27 17.31 0.80
CA HIS A 152 0.50 18.24 1.63
C HIS A 152 0.02 19.46 0.82
N HIS A 153 -1.28 19.74 0.88
CA HIS A 153 -1.93 20.87 0.23
C HIS A 153 -2.59 21.78 1.26
N ASP A 154 -2.12 23.03 1.37
CA ASP A 154 -2.68 24.04 2.28
C ASP A 154 -3.96 24.69 1.72
N MET A 155 -4.93 23.85 1.33
CA MET A 155 -6.23 24.24 0.81
C MET A 155 -7.31 23.25 1.26
N TRP A 156 -8.58 23.63 1.12
CA TRP A 156 -9.68 22.74 1.41
C TRP A 156 -9.97 21.83 0.19
N TYR A 157 -10.11 20.53 0.42
CA TYR A 157 -10.45 19.60 -0.65
C TYR A 157 -11.83 19.91 -1.26
N SER A 158 -12.78 20.34 -0.43
CA SER A 158 -14.10 20.79 -0.88
C SER A 158 -14.03 21.92 -1.91
N GLU A 159 -13.08 22.84 -1.82
CA GLU A 159 -12.85 23.90 -2.80
C GLU A 159 -12.26 23.37 -4.11
N VAL A 160 -11.31 22.43 -4.01
CA VAL A 160 -10.69 21.80 -5.20
C VAL A 160 -11.70 21.03 -6.01
N ARG A 161 -12.60 20.33 -5.33
CA ARG A 161 -13.62 19.49 -5.94
C ARG A 161 -14.66 20.25 -6.78
N GLU A 162 -14.84 21.55 -6.52
CA GLU A 162 -15.70 22.41 -7.35
C GLU A 162 -15.12 22.71 -8.74
N PHE A 163 -13.80 22.45 -8.96
CA PHE A 163 -13.10 22.71 -10.21
C PHE A 163 -12.79 21.44 -11.02
N LEU A 164 -13.11 20.25 -10.51
CA LEU A 164 -12.91 18.97 -11.16
C LEU A 164 -14.21 18.48 -11.84
#